data_86a367220f17cb983015c71b95f13bea
#
_entry.id   86a367220f17cb983015c71b95f13bea
#
_cell.length_a   1.000
_cell.length_b   1.000
_cell.length_c   1.000
_cell.angle_alpha   90.00
_cell.angle_beta   90.00
_cell.angle_gamma   90.00
#
_symmetry.space_group_name_H-M   'P 1'
#
loop_
_entity.id
_entity.type
_entity.pdbx_description
1 polymer ?
#
loop_
_entity_poly.entity_id
_entity_poly.type
_entity_poly.pdbx_seq_one_letter_code
_entity_poly.pdbx_strand_id
1 'polypeptide(L)'
;MKNEKNCKIIQDLLPNYVEDLTNEETNIFIEEHLNTCSNCKNILENMKNDLKLNSLHRDNREIKYMKKYSNKIKILKIIILTVILLFVTLTLRKIVIISDLYNKAEKTRTSTNYHEISYSYNLGNYSKEETFRLDNKKKIIITQLKEDGNVSTITTFANKVSNENGSDNIYLVNIYGNSPEGKKAILNKTMEIYDNLQNPFYTENWWQLLKYSMLASIKQTNFNGNQCYYLANFKNPYSYNSEGIYVDKETGFPLSTIAYEYKKSNEISDNFPKREPLHEYVLELNTVKESDFSEPNIN
;
A
#
# COMPACT_ATOMS: atom_id res chain seq x y z
N MET A 1 -69.37 60.51 -17.64
CA MET A 1 -68.79 60.53 -16.25
C MET A 1 -68.93 59.22 -15.46
N LYS A 2 -70.05 58.48 -15.54
CA LYS A 2 -70.22 57.23 -14.78
C LYS A 2 -69.32 56.08 -15.30
N ASN A 3 -69.10 56.03 -16.61
CA ASN A 3 -68.26 54.98 -17.25
C ASN A 3 -66.75 55.11 -16.99
N GLU A 4 -66.20 56.31 -16.90
CA GLU A 4 -64.76 56.53 -16.70
C GLU A 4 -64.25 56.11 -15.30
N LYS A 5 -65.11 56.36 -14.28
CA LYS A 5 -64.80 55.94 -12.92
C LYS A 5 -64.70 54.39 -12.80
N ASN A 6 -65.62 53.69 -13.47
CA ASN A 6 -65.66 52.26 -13.49
C ASN A 6 -64.42 51.64 -14.22
N CYS A 7 -63.95 52.27 -15.33
CA CYS A 7 -62.77 51.85 -16.02
C CYS A 7 -61.50 51.91 -15.15
N LYS A 8 -61.33 52.93 -14.32
CA LYS A 8 -60.18 53.06 -13.42
C LYS A 8 -60.15 51.93 -12.34
N ILE A 9 -61.36 51.70 -11.74
CA ILE A 9 -61.52 50.64 -10.74
C ILE A 9 -61.21 49.28 -11.36
N ILE A 10 -61.70 48.97 -12.55
CA ILE A 10 -61.45 47.72 -13.26
C ILE A 10 -59.97 47.57 -13.58
N GLN A 11 -59.30 48.60 -14.10
CA GLN A 11 -57.87 48.58 -14.41
C GLN A 11 -57.01 48.24 -13.18
N ASP A 12 -57.39 48.77 -12.00
CA ASP A 12 -56.71 48.46 -10.74
C ASP A 12 -56.90 46.99 -10.28
N LEU A 13 -58.06 46.40 -10.66
CA LEU A 13 -58.36 44.99 -10.32
C LEU A 13 -57.82 43.97 -11.33
N LEU A 14 -57.59 44.40 -12.59
CA LEU A 14 -57.11 43.49 -13.65
C LEU A 14 -55.85 42.67 -13.29
N PRO A 15 -54.81 43.22 -12.62
CA PRO A 15 -53.65 42.41 -12.22
C PRO A 15 -54.01 41.21 -11.33
N ASN A 16 -54.85 41.46 -10.30
CA ASN A 16 -55.31 40.41 -9.40
C ASN A 16 -56.22 39.40 -10.08
N TYR A 17 -57.06 39.89 -11.01
CA TYR A 17 -57.94 39.04 -11.81
C TYR A 17 -57.18 38.13 -12.74
N VAL A 18 -56.09 38.59 -13.36
CA VAL A 18 -55.25 37.77 -14.23
C VAL A 18 -54.48 36.71 -13.44
N GLU A 19 -54.17 36.98 -12.18
CA GLU A 19 -53.45 36.05 -11.27
C GLU A 19 -54.38 35.16 -10.45
N ASP A 20 -55.71 35.19 -10.73
CA ASP A 20 -56.76 34.39 -10.06
C ASP A 20 -56.86 34.67 -8.54
N LEU A 21 -56.55 35.93 -8.14
CA LEU A 21 -56.54 36.36 -6.74
C LEU A 21 -57.81 37.14 -6.34
N THR A 22 -58.79 37.22 -7.22
CA THR A 22 -60.12 37.93 -6.99
C THR A 22 -61.18 36.90 -6.60
N ASN A 23 -62.17 37.33 -5.78
CA ASN A 23 -63.30 36.49 -5.42
C ASN A 23 -64.36 36.46 -6.55
N GLU A 24 -65.29 35.49 -6.45
CA GLU A 24 -66.31 35.21 -7.47
C GLU A 24 -67.16 36.50 -7.80
N GLU A 25 -67.56 37.22 -6.78
CA GLU A 25 -68.39 38.46 -6.97
C GLU A 25 -67.60 39.54 -7.71
N THR A 26 -66.34 39.73 -7.40
CA THR A 26 -65.43 40.66 -8.09
C THR A 26 -65.19 40.22 -9.54
N ASN A 27 -65.08 38.94 -9.79
CA ASN A 27 -64.91 38.37 -11.13
C ASN A 27 -66.13 38.74 -12.02
N ILE A 28 -67.34 38.49 -11.50
CA ILE A 28 -68.60 38.87 -12.22
C ILE A 28 -68.61 40.36 -12.57
N PHE A 29 -68.23 41.18 -11.61
CA PHE A 29 -68.20 42.65 -11.85
C PHE A 29 -67.18 43.05 -12.93
N ILE A 30 -66.00 42.43 -12.92
CA ILE A 30 -64.94 42.65 -13.93
C ILE A 30 -65.42 42.17 -15.29
N GLU A 31 -66.02 41.01 -15.40
CA GLU A 31 -66.48 40.40 -16.65
C GLU A 31 -67.61 41.18 -17.30
N GLU A 32 -68.59 41.61 -16.52
CA GLU A 32 -69.64 42.48 -17.01
C GLU A 32 -69.10 43.78 -17.63
N HIS A 33 -68.10 44.38 -17.03
CA HIS A 33 -67.47 45.60 -17.58
C HIS A 33 -66.66 45.29 -18.84
N LEU A 34 -65.87 44.15 -18.86
CA LEU A 34 -65.08 43.75 -20.02
C LEU A 34 -65.96 43.47 -21.25
N ASN A 35 -67.18 42.99 -21.06
CA ASN A 35 -68.13 42.75 -22.14
C ASN A 35 -68.60 44.10 -22.83
N THR A 36 -68.51 45.21 -22.13
CA THR A 36 -68.99 46.50 -22.63
C THR A 36 -67.85 47.51 -22.90
N CYS A 37 -66.65 47.29 -22.42
CA CYS A 37 -65.51 48.19 -22.54
C CYS A 37 -64.32 47.52 -23.29
N SER A 38 -64.19 47.88 -24.57
CA SER A 38 -63.08 47.38 -25.44
C SER A 38 -61.68 47.78 -24.96
N ASN A 39 -61.56 48.98 -24.32
CA ASN A 39 -60.28 49.45 -23.80
C ASN A 39 -59.77 48.61 -22.65
N CYS A 40 -60.62 48.30 -21.65
CA CYS A 40 -60.23 47.44 -20.55
C CYS A 40 -59.96 45.99 -21.02
N LYS A 41 -60.66 45.48 -22.00
CA LYS A 41 -60.45 44.21 -22.65
C LYS A 41 -59.05 44.11 -23.31
N ASN A 42 -58.64 45.15 -24.04
CA ASN A 42 -57.32 45.22 -24.67
C ASN A 42 -56.16 45.23 -23.60
N ILE A 43 -56.38 45.95 -22.48
CA ILE A 43 -55.43 45.97 -21.40
C ILE A 43 -55.29 44.60 -20.78
N LEU A 44 -56.36 43.85 -20.55
CA LEU A 44 -56.34 42.48 -20.05
C LEU A 44 -55.61 41.53 -21.01
N GLU A 45 -55.84 41.62 -22.31
CA GLU A 45 -55.17 40.78 -23.30
C GLU A 45 -53.68 41.08 -23.35
N ASN A 46 -53.26 42.33 -23.25
CA ASN A 46 -51.84 42.68 -23.17
C ASN A 46 -51.19 42.11 -21.90
N MET A 47 -51.84 42.21 -20.73
CA MET A 47 -51.33 41.61 -19.48
C MET A 47 -51.20 40.10 -19.58
N LYS A 48 -52.18 39.40 -20.16
CA LYS A 48 -52.11 37.94 -20.39
C LYS A 48 -50.98 37.55 -21.33
N ASN A 49 -50.71 38.31 -22.38
CA ASN A 49 -49.64 38.10 -23.31
C ASN A 49 -48.25 38.31 -22.66
N ASP A 50 -48.11 39.37 -21.86
CA ASP A 50 -46.88 39.64 -21.13
C ASP A 50 -46.54 38.53 -20.10
N LEU A 51 -47.54 37.98 -19.42
CA LEU A 51 -47.38 36.89 -18.50
C LEU A 51 -46.95 35.60 -19.23
N LYS A 52 -47.52 35.27 -20.39
CA LYS A 52 -47.12 34.15 -21.22
C LYS A 52 -45.69 34.29 -21.73
N LEU A 53 -45.27 35.44 -22.19
CA LEU A 53 -43.93 35.73 -22.63
C LEU A 53 -42.89 35.58 -21.51
N ASN A 54 -43.24 36.10 -20.32
CA ASN A 54 -42.36 35.99 -19.16
C ASN A 54 -42.23 34.58 -18.63
N SER A 55 -43.31 33.79 -18.64
CA SER A 55 -43.25 32.38 -18.24
C SER A 55 -42.37 31.54 -19.20
N LEU A 56 -42.55 31.70 -20.51
CA LEU A 56 -41.73 31.04 -21.52
C LEU A 56 -40.24 31.40 -21.41
N HIS A 57 -39.95 32.64 -21.04
CA HIS A 57 -38.58 33.13 -20.87
C HIS A 57 -37.93 32.60 -19.60
N ARG A 58 -38.71 32.40 -18.54
CA ARG A 58 -38.27 31.79 -17.28
C ARG A 58 -37.97 30.30 -17.46
N ASP A 59 -38.91 29.57 -18.06
CA ASP A 59 -38.74 28.13 -18.31
C ASP A 59 -37.50 27.83 -19.16
N ASN A 60 -37.25 28.60 -20.20
CA ASN A 60 -36.06 28.43 -21.04
C ASN A 60 -34.75 28.72 -20.28
N ARG A 61 -34.74 29.66 -19.34
CA ARG A 61 -33.58 29.94 -18.51
C ARG A 61 -33.33 28.80 -17.51
N GLU A 62 -34.35 28.31 -16.85
CA GLU A 62 -34.27 27.20 -15.90
C GLU A 62 -33.82 25.90 -16.58
N ILE A 63 -34.36 25.56 -17.74
CA ILE A 63 -33.94 24.41 -18.56
C ILE A 63 -32.46 24.53 -18.93
N LYS A 64 -31.99 25.70 -19.34
CA LYS A 64 -30.57 25.93 -19.69
C LYS A 64 -29.66 25.81 -18.47
N TYR A 65 -30.10 26.27 -17.30
CA TYR A 65 -29.37 26.11 -16.03
C TYR A 65 -29.29 24.63 -15.63
N MET A 66 -30.37 23.91 -15.68
CA MET A 66 -30.46 22.51 -15.34
C MET A 66 -29.56 21.64 -16.27
N LYS A 67 -29.59 21.91 -17.58
CA LYS A 67 -28.70 21.24 -18.55
C LYS A 67 -27.23 21.50 -18.27
N LYS A 68 -26.85 22.76 -17.97
CA LYS A 68 -25.46 23.12 -17.63
C LYS A 68 -25.01 22.45 -16.35
N TYR A 69 -25.88 22.37 -15.33
CA TYR A 69 -25.57 21.70 -14.06
C TYR A 69 -25.47 20.19 -14.22
N SER A 70 -26.39 19.57 -14.95
CA SER A 70 -26.37 18.15 -15.28
C SER A 70 -25.06 17.75 -16.00
N ASN A 71 -24.61 18.54 -16.97
CA ASN A 71 -23.35 18.27 -17.67
C ASN A 71 -22.13 18.38 -16.74
N LYS A 72 -22.10 19.36 -15.82
CA LYS A 72 -21.02 19.44 -14.81
C LYS A 72 -20.98 18.21 -13.91
N ILE A 73 -22.15 17.73 -13.46
CA ILE A 73 -22.25 16.52 -12.64
C ILE A 73 -21.76 15.29 -13.42
N LYS A 74 -22.12 15.17 -14.71
CA LYS A 74 -21.64 14.06 -15.56
C LYS A 74 -20.12 14.07 -15.70
N ILE A 75 -19.53 15.23 -15.96
CA ILE A 75 -18.08 15.39 -16.05
C ILE A 75 -17.41 15.03 -14.72
N LEU A 76 -17.95 15.51 -13.60
CA LEU A 76 -17.42 15.18 -12.27
C LEU A 76 -17.47 13.67 -11.98
N LYS A 77 -18.58 13.00 -12.34
CA LYS A 77 -18.71 11.53 -12.19
C LYS A 77 -17.66 10.79 -13.02
N ILE A 78 -17.41 11.25 -14.26
CA ILE A 78 -16.38 10.65 -15.12
C ILE A 78 -15.00 10.83 -14.51
N ILE A 79 -14.67 12.04 -14.01
CA ILE A 79 -13.38 12.30 -13.34
C ILE A 79 -13.19 11.38 -12.13
N ILE A 80 -14.20 11.27 -11.27
CA ILE A 80 -14.15 10.39 -10.09
C ILE A 80 -13.93 8.94 -10.52
N LEU A 81 -14.66 8.46 -11.51
CA LEU A 81 -14.54 7.10 -12.02
C LEU A 81 -13.14 6.83 -12.59
N THR A 82 -12.56 7.78 -13.35
CA THR A 82 -11.21 7.64 -13.89
C THR A 82 -10.14 7.61 -12.80
N VAL A 83 -10.28 8.43 -11.75
CA VAL A 83 -9.37 8.41 -10.59
C VAL A 83 -9.45 7.08 -9.84
N ILE A 84 -10.66 6.55 -9.63
CA ILE A 84 -10.86 5.24 -8.99
C ILE A 84 -10.22 4.15 -9.85
N LEU A 85 -10.45 4.16 -11.16
CA LEU A 85 -9.88 3.16 -12.07
C LEU A 85 -8.34 3.20 -12.06
N LEU A 86 -7.75 4.40 -12.08
CA LEU A 86 -6.30 4.58 -11.98
C LEU A 86 -5.77 4.03 -10.65
N PHE A 87 -6.43 4.32 -9.55
CA PHE A 87 -6.05 3.79 -8.23
C PHE A 87 -6.11 2.26 -8.19
N VAL A 88 -7.17 1.67 -8.71
CA VAL A 88 -7.33 0.21 -8.78
C VAL A 88 -6.23 -0.43 -9.65
N THR A 89 -5.93 0.15 -10.81
CA THR A 89 -4.87 -0.40 -11.68
C THR A 89 -3.48 -0.33 -11.04
N LEU A 90 -3.16 0.75 -10.33
CA LEU A 90 -1.89 0.89 -9.62
C LEU A 90 -1.77 -0.10 -8.45
N THR A 91 -2.86 -0.32 -7.71
CA THR A 91 -2.86 -1.29 -6.60
C THR A 91 -2.78 -2.72 -7.10
N LEU A 92 -3.50 -3.08 -8.16
CA LEU A 92 -3.41 -4.39 -8.78
C LEU A 92 -1.99 -4.71 -9.26
N ARG A 93 -1.32 -3.75 -9.89
CA ARG A 93 0.09 -3.91 -10.30
C ARG A 93 1.00 -4.24 -9.12
N LYS A 94 0.85 -3.58 -7.99
CA LYS A 94 1.64 -3.86 -6.77
C LYS A 94 1.35 -5.27 -6.24
N ILE A 95 0.09 -5.66 -6.19
CA ILE A 95 -0.32 -7.00 -5.75
C ILE A 95 0.31 -8.08 -6.63
N VAL A 96 0.30 -7.91 -7.94
CA VAL A 96 0.91 -8.86 -8.88
C VAL A 96 2.42 -8.99 -8.62
N ILE A 97 3.15 -7.88 -8.44
CA ILE A 97 4.58 -7.91 -8.17
C ILE A 97 4.87 -8.62 -6.83
N ILE A 98 4.16 -8.29 -5.76
CA ILE A 98 4.37 -8.91 -4.44
C ILE A 98 3.98 -10.38 -4.46
N SER A 99 2.92 -10.76 -5.17
CA SER A 99 2.52 -12.16 -5.33
C SER A 99 3.58 -12.97 -6.09
N ASP A 100 4.17 -12.41 -7.13
CA ASP A 100 5.28 -13.04 -7.87
C ASP A 100 6.50 -13.25 -6.97
N LEU A 101 6.89 -12.20 -6.24
CA LEU A 101 8.00 -12.28 -5.27
C LEU A 101 7.72 -13.29 -4.15
N TYR A 102 6.48 -13.32 -3.62
CA TYR A 102 6.07 -14.30 -2.63
C TYR A 102 6.25 -15.74 -3.14
N ASN A 103 5.76 -16.02 -4.34
CA ASN A 103 5.86 -17.36 -4.93
C ASN A 103 7.32 -17.78 -5.18
N LYS A 104 8.16 -16.83 -5.60
CA LYS A 104 9.60 -17.06 -5.80
C LYS A 104 10.30 -17.33 -4.47
N ALA A 105 10.03 -16.51 -3.46
CA ALA A 105 10.56 -16.68 -2.12
C ALA A 105 10.13 -18.03 -1.52
N GLU A 106 8.88 -18.45 -1.73
CA GLU A 106 8.38 -19.72 -1.24
C GLU A 106 9.08 -20.90 -1.91
N LYS A 107 9.33 -20.82 -3.21
CA LYS A 107 10.13 -21.82 -3.94
C LYS A 107 11.57 -21.86 -3.44
N THR A 108 12.19 -20.71 -3.22
CA THR A 108 13.56 -20.61 -2.73
C THR A 108 13.69 -21.12 -1.29
N ARG A 109 12.69 -20.82 -0.43
CA ARG A 109 12.63 -21.31 0.96
C ARG A 109 12.68 -22.83 1.07
N THR A 110 12.14 -23.54 0.08
CA THR A 110 12.16 -25.01 0.07
C THR A 110 13.47 -25.61 -0.43
N SER A 111 14.46 -24.78 -0.81
CA SER A 111 15.77 -25.29 -1.25
C SER A 111 16.49 -26.00 -0.11
N THR A 112 17.04 -27.17 -0.43
CA THR A 112 17.85 -27.95 0.50
C THR A 112 19.35 -27.75 0.30
N ASN A 113 19.77 -26.99 -0.72
CA ASN A 113 21.16 -26.64 -0.99
C ASN A 113 21.29 -25.13 -1.17
N TYR A 114 21.81 -24.44 -0.14
CA TYR A 114 22.05 -23.02 -0.18
C TYR A 114 23.18 -22.58 0.75
N HIS A 115 23.83 -21.50 0.38
CA HIS A 115 24.76 -20.73 1.20
C HIS A 115 24.17 -19.33 1.40
N GLU A 116 23.84 -18.98 2.64
CA GLU A 116 23.33 -17.65 3.01
C GLU A 116 24.39 -16.94 3.86
N ILE A 117 24.66 -15.69 3.54
CA ILE A 117 25.51 -14.80 4.33
C ILE A 117 24.66 -13.62 4.74
N SER A 118 24.58 -13.36 6.04
CA SER A 118 23.97 -12.16 6.56
C SER A 118 25.00 -11.32 7.32
N TYR A 119 25.01 -10.03 7.02
CA TYR A 119 25.81 -9.04 7.71
C TYR A 119 24.89 -8.14 8.53
N SER A 120 25.20 -7.94 9.79
CA SER A 120 24.44 -7.02 10.64
C SER A 120 25.36 -6.02 11.32
N TYR A 121 24.89 -4.77 11.37
CA TYR A 121 25.56 -3.66 12.04
C TYR A 121 24.69 -3.19 13.20
N ASN A 122 25.23 -3.19 14.40
CA ASN A 122 24.53 -2.70 15.56
C ASN A 122 25.48 -1.98 16.53
N LEU A 123 25.32 -0.66 16.68
CA LEU A 123 26.01 0.18 17.65
C LEU A 123 27.54 -0.06 17.69
N GLY A 124 28.21 -0.04 16.53
CA GLY A 124 29.66 -0.25 16.43
C GLY A 124 30.12 -1.71 16.43
N ASN A 125 29.20 -2.65 16.58
CA ASN A 125 29.48 -4.07 16.47
C ASN A 125 29.08 -4.59 15.09
N TYR A 126 29.96 -5.33 14.47
CA TYR A 126 29.74 -6.01 13.21
C TYR A 126 29.57 -7.51 13.46
N SER A 127 28.55 -8.10 12.88
CA SER A 127 28.32 -9.54 12.91
C SER A 127 28.12 -10.08 11.49
N LYS A 128 28.86 -11.13 11.16
CA LYS A 128 28.68 -11.93 9.94
C LYS A 128 28.18 -13.30 10.34
N GLU A 129 27.07 -13.72 9.80
CA GLU A 129 26.56 -15.08 9.92
C GLU A 129 26.56 -15.74 8.56
N GLU A 130 27.20 -16.90 8.46
CA GLU A 130 27.22 -17.73 7.25
C GLU A 130 26.52 -19.03 7.53
N THR A 131 25.47 -19.33 6.78
CA THR A 131 24.71 -20.57 6.87
C THR A 131 24.93 -21.39 5.60
N PHE A 132 25.51 -22.58 5.76
CA PHE A 132 25.62 -23.60 4.73
C PHE A 132 24.55 -24.66 4.97
N ARG A 133 23.78 -24.99 3.95
CA ARG A 133 22.78 -26.06 3.99
C ARG A 133 22.99 -27.03 2.83
N LEU A 134 23.02 -28.28 3.14
CA LEU A 134 23.02 -29.37 2.16
C LEU A 134 22.16 -30.50 2.72
N ASP A 135 20.97 -30.68 2.16
CA ASP A 135 19.99 -31.67 2.60
C ASP A 135 19.76 -31.70 4.13
N ASN A 136 20.28 -32.74 4.79
CA ASN A 136 20.13 -32.93 6.24
C ASN A 136 21.27 -32.31 7.06
N LYS A 137 22.22 -31.62 6.42
CA LYS A 137 23.36 -30.99 7.07
C LYS A 137 23.21 -29.50 7.11
N LYS A 138 23.54 -28.88 8.23
CA LYS A 138 23.60 -27.45 8.39
C LYS A 138 24.85 -27.04 9.15
N LYS A 139 25.55 -26.03 8.66
CA LYS A 139 26.69 -25.40 9.32
C LYS A 139 26.44 -23.93 9.41
N ILE A 140 26.58 -23.37 10.59
CA ILE A 140 26.43 -21.92 10.82
C ILE A 140 27.76 -21.44 11.40
N ILE A 141 28.31 -20.39 10.81
CA ILE A 141 29.49 -19.69 11.29
C ILE A 141 29.09 -18.29 11.65
N ILE A 142 29.22 -17.91 12.92
CA ILE A 142 28.97 -16.57 13.40
C ILE A 142 30.31 -15.93 13.76
N THR A 143 30.64 -14.86 13.07
CA THR A 143 31.85 -14.07 13.33
C THR A 143 31.40 -12.67 13.82
N GLN A 144 31.86 -12.28 15.00
CA GLN A 144 31.57 -10.98 15.59
C GLN A 144 32.85 -10.19 15.75
N LEU A 145 32.86 -8.98 15.24
CA LEU A 145 33.89 -7.98 15.47
C LEU A 145 33.36 -6.93 16.43
N LYS A 146 33.98 -6.80 17.58
CA LYS A 146 33.64 -5.82 18.61
C LYS A 146 34.37 -4.50 18.38
N GLU A 147 33.86 -3.41 18.97
CA GLU A 147 34.52 -2.08 18.92
C GLU A 147 35.98 -2.09 19.42
N ASP A 148 36.32 -2.97 20.35
CA ASP A 148 37.67 -3.14 20.89
C ASP A 148 38.63 -3.88 19.94
N GLY A 149 38.19 -4.24 18.72
CA GLY A 149 38.94 -4.98 17.73
C GLY A 149 39.01 -6.49 17.98
N ASN A 150 38.38 -6.99 19.05
CA ASN A 150 38.32 -8.43 19.32
C ASN A 150 37.37 -9.15 18.37
N VAL A 151 37.84 -10.24 17.79
CA VAL A 151 37.05 -11.10 16.90
C VAL A 151 36.66 -12.36 17.67
N SER A 152 35.39 -12.70 17.70
CA SER A 152 34.92 -14.01 18.19
C SER A 152 34.24 -14.76 17.04
N THR A 153 34.59 -16.05 16.91
CA THR A 153 33.95 -16.94 15.93
C THR A 153 33.32 -18.12 16.63
N ILE A 154 32.08 -18.41 16.31
CA ILE A 154 31.36 -19.59 16.77
C ILE A 154 30.94 -20.37 15.53
N THR A 155 31.32 -21.63 15.46
CA THR A 155 30.89 -22.51 14.37
C THR A 155 30.00 -23.61 14.93
N THR A 156 28.78 -23.69 14.41
CA THR A 156 27.81 -24.72 14.79
C THR A 156 27.57 -25.66 13.63
N PHE A 157 27.78 -26.93 13.85
CA PHE A 157 27.44 -27.98 12.91
C PHE A 157 26.20 -28.72 13.42
N ALA A 158 25.25 -28.93 12.54
CA ALA A 158 24.07 -29.74 12.80
C ALA A 158 23.98 -30.80 11.71
N ASN A 159 23.84 -32.05 12.11
CA ASN A 159 23.58 -33.18 11.20
C ASN A 159 22.34 -33.91 11.71
N LYS A 160 21.34 -34.03 10.86
CA LYS A 160 20.14 -34.79 11.14
C LYS A 160 20.33 -36.20 10.66
N VAL A 161 20.38 -37.15 11.59
CA VAL A 161 20.47 -38.58 11.30
C VAL A 161 19.16 -39.23 11.72
N SER A 162 18.45 -39.77 10.76
CA SER A 162 17.22 -40.54 11.04
C SER A 162 17.62 -41.92 11.59
N ASN A 163 17.07 -42.25 12.74
CA ASN A 163 17.26 -43.57 13.36
C ASN A 163 16.31 -44.60 12.76
N GLU A 164 16.63 -45.87 12.88
CA GLU A 164 15.79 -47.01 12.47
C GLU A 164 14.38 -46.96 13.10
N ASN A 165 14.23 -46.30 14.24
CA ASN A 165 12.93 -46.12 14.94
C ASN A 165 12.15 -44.86 14.48
N GLY A 166 12.55 -44.19 13.42
CA GLY A 166 11.86 -42.98 12.90
C GLY A 166 12.02 -41.71 13.74
N SER A 167 12.88 -41.74 14.78
CA SER A 167 13.26 -40.53 15.51
C SER A 167 14.53 -39.94 14.89
N ASP A 168 14.53 -38.60 14.74
CA ASP A 168 15.68 -37.88 14.23
C ASP A 168 16.61 -37.49 15.38
N ASN A 169 17.86 -37.87 15.30
CA ASN A 169 18.94 -37.38 16.18
C ASN A 169 19.62 -36.21 15.50
N ILE A 170 19.76 -35.10 16.23
CA ILE A 170 20.49 -33.93 15.80
C ILE A 170 21.78 -33.88 16.59
N TYR A 171 22.91 -33.96 15.88
CA TYR A 171 24.23 -33.76 16.46
C TYR A 171 24.62 -32.29 16.30
N LEU A 172 24.88 -31.61 17.44
CA LEU A 172 25.40 -30.26 17.47
C LEU A 172 26.85 -30.29 17.92
N VAL A 173 27.72 -29.67 17.15
CA VAL A 173 29.11 -29.42 17.53
C VAL A 173 29.30 -27.90 17.52
N ASN A 174 29.55 -27.31 18.67
CA ASN A 174 29.87 -25.89 18.79
C ASN A 174 31.38 -25.73 19.02
N ILE A 175 32.02 -24.92 18.19
CA ILE A 175 33.45 -24.61 18.28
C ILE A 175 33.55 -23.09 18.55
N TYR A 176 34.22 -22.74 19.63
CA TYR A 176 34.43 -21.36 20.03
C TYR A 176 35.87 -20.94 19.72
N GLY A 177 36.03 -20.00 18.77
CA GLY A 177 37.33 -19.48 18.36
C GLY A 177 38.21 -20.53 17.70
N ASN A 178 39.52 -20.37 17.89
CA ASN A 178 40.53 -21.35 17.43
C ASN A 178 40.87 -22.41 18.51
N SER A 179 40.11 -22.44 19.61
CA SER A 179 40.37 -23.39 20.70
C SER A 179 39.89 -24.78 20.30
N PRO A 180 40.72 -25.83 20.49
CA PRO A 180 40.33 -27.21 20.23
C PRO A 180 39.33 -27.76 21.26
N GLU A 181 38.90 -26.98 22.23
CA GLU A 181 37.93 -27.38 23.24
C GLU A 181 36.47 -27.23 22.74
N GLY A 182 36.17 -27.83 21.60
CA GLY A 182 34.80 -28.00 21.12
C GLY A 182 34.06 -28.99 22.00
N LYS A 183 32.94 -28.57 22.63
CA LYS A 183 32.06 -29.49 23.31
C LYS A 183 31.11 -30.15 22.33
N LYS A 184 31.26 -31.44 22.10
CA LYS A 184 30.31 -32.25 21.36
C LYS A 184 29.09 -32.49 22.25
N ALA A 185 27.97 -31.86 21.97
CA ALA A 185 26.74 -32.06 22.71
C ALA A 185 25.73 -32.79 21.81
N ILE A 186 25.24 -33.93 22.27
CA ILE A 186 24.12 -34.64 21.64
C ILE A 186 22.85 -34.02 22.23
N LEU A 187 22.08 -33.32 21.42
CA LEU A 187 20.81 -32.74 21.82
C LEU A 187 19.65 -33.56 21.25
N ASN A 188 18.95 -34.28 22.13
CA ASN A 188 17.69 -34.97 21.80
C ASN A 188 16.51 -34.02 21.66
N LYS A 189 16.70 -32.86 21.04
CA LYS A 189 15.62 -31.88 20.80
C LYS A 189 15.62 -31.50 19.34
N THR A 190 14.43 -31.56 18.75
CA THR A 190 14.05 -30.78 17.55
C THR A 190 14.29 -29.31 17.84
N MET A 191 15.53 -28.86 17.69
CA MET A 191 15.82 -27.43 17.77
C MET A 191 15.48 -26.77 16.43
N GLU A 192 15.08 -25.52 16.49
CA GLU A 192 14.80 -24.58 15.39
C GLU A 192 15.97 -24.39 14.40
N ILE A 193 17.08 -25.15 14.60
CA ILE A 193 18.29 -25.15 13.74
C ILE A 193 17.98 -25.53 12.28
N TYR A 194 16.86 -26.23 12.06
CA TYR A 194 16.39 -26.63 10.74
C TYR A 194 15.31 -25.69 10.18
N ASP A 195 15.12 -24.52 10.79
CA ASP A 195 14.24 -23.55 10.20
C ASP A 195 14.70 -23.24 8.77
N ASN A 196 13.79 -23.45 7.86
CA ASN A 196 14.00 -23.08 6.46
C ASN A 196 14.16 -21.56 6.38
N LEU A 197 14.77 -21.10 5.31
CA LEU A 197 14.76 -19.68 4.96
C LEU A 197 13.36 -19.11 5.15
N GLN A 198 13.25 -17.97 5.82
CA GLN A 198 11.95 -17.36 6.06
C GLN A 198 11.50 -16.60 4.80
N ASN A 199 10.26 -16.81 4.39
CA ASN A 199 9.71 -16.04 3.30
C ASN A 199 9.49 -14.59 3.76
N PRO A 200 10.15 -13.59 3.14
CA PRO A 200 10.04 -12.18 3.55
C PRO A 200 8.63 -11.59 3.35
N PHE A 201 7.79 -12.25 2.57
CA PHE A 201 6.40 -11.86 2.31
C PHE A 201 5.40 -12.68 3.13
N TYR A 202 5.87 -13.55 4.02
CA TYR A 202 4.99 -14.35 4.86
C TYR A 202 4.15 -13.45 5.77
N THR A 203 2.85 -13.68 5.75
CA THR A 203 1.88 -13.03 6.63
C THR A 203 0.90 -14.06 7.14
N GLU A 204 0.37 -13.87 8.35
CA GLU A 204 -0.61 -14.79 8.96
C GLU A 204 -1.88 -14.95 8.13
N ASN A 205 -2.22 -13.93 7.35
CA ASN A 205 -3.41 -13.99 6.52
C ASN A 205 -3.27 -13.09 5.27
N TRP A 206 -4.07 -13.43 4.26
CA TRP A 206 -4.11 -12.74 2.98
C TRP A 206 -4.43 -11.24 3.08
N TRP A 207 -5.26 -10.83 4.04
CA TRP A 207 -5.62 -9.43 4.23
C TRP A 207 -4.45 -8.56 4.66
N GLN A 208 -3.53 -9.11 5.47
CA GLN A 208 -2.30 -8.40 5.85
C GLN A 208 -1.41 -8.21 4.62
N LEU A 209 -1.24 -9.24 3.78
CA LEU A 209 -0.46 -9.12 2.54
C LEU A 209 -1.06 -8.04 1.62
N LEU A 210 -2.36 -8.04 1.44
CA LEU A 210 -3.07 -7.02 0.66
C LEU A 210 -2.83 -5.61 1.22
N LYS A 211 -3.00 -5.42 2.52
CA LYS A 211 -2.78 -4.14 3.20
C LYS A 211 -1.35 -3.66 3.02
N TYR A 212 -0.36 -4.52 3.22
CA TYR A 212 1.05 -4.16 3.05
C TYR A 212 1.36 -3.83 1.59
N SER A 213 0.80 -4.58 0.64
CA SER A 213 0.95 -4.31 -0.79
C SER A 213 0.38 -2.94 -1.19
N MET A 214 -0.76 -2.55 -0.63
CA MET A 214 -1.37 -1.24 -0.89
C MET A 214 -0.52 -0.09 -0.35
N LEU A 215 0.04 -0.25 0.87
CA LEU A 215 0.82 0.78 1.55
C LEU A 215 2.27 0.87 1.04
N ALA A 216 2.80 -0.23 0.50
CA ALA A 216 4.17 -0.27 0.00
C ALA A 216 4.39 0.67 -1.19
N SER A 217 5.54 1.33 -1.21
CA SER A 217 6.08 1.94 -2.40
C SER A 217 7.04 0.96 -3.06
N ILE A 218 6.78 0.57 -4.32
CA ILE A 218 7.57 -0.42 -5.05
C ILE A 218 8.32 0.27 -6.17
N LYS A 219 9.65 0.15 -6.16
CA LYS A 219 10.52 0.71 -7.20
C LYS A 219 11.47 -0.38 -7.71
N GLN A 220 11.46 -0.61 -9.03
CA GLN A 220 12.48 -1.47 -9.64
C GLN A 220 13.81 -0.74 -9.67
N THR A 221 14.89 -1.41 -9.26
CA THR A 221 16.22 -0.83 -9.15
C THR A 221 17.28 -1.93 -9.29
N ASN A 222 18.54 -1.56 -9.08
CA ASN A 222 19.69 -2.47 -9.03
C ASN A 222 20.41 -2.27 -7.69
N PHE A 223 20.79 -3.35 -7.05
CA PHE A 223 21.57 -3.34 -5.81
C PHE A 223 22.75 -4.30 -5.97
N ASN A 224 23.97 -3.78 -5.88
CA ASN A 224 25.23 -4.54 -6.02
C ASN A 224 25.28 -5.44 -7.28
N GLY A 225 24.74 -4.94 -8.42
CA GLY A 225 24.71 -5.65 -9.68
C GLY A 225 23.46 -6.52 -9.89
N ASN A 226 22.68 -6.80 -8.85
CA ASN A 226 21.47 -7.62 -8.93
C ASN A 226 20.22 -6.78 -9.24
N GLN A 227 19.40 -7.24 -10.15
CA GLN A 227 18.10 -6.63 -10.40
C GLN A 227 17.16 -6.91 -9.25
N CYS A 228 16.60 -5.86 -8.65
CA CYS A 228 15.77 -5.99 -7.47
C CYS A 228 14.59 -5.03 -7.46
N TYR A 229 13.68 -5.24 -6.52
CA TYR A 229 12.67 -4.27 -6.12
C TYR A 229 13.05 -3.67 -4.77
N TYR A 230 12.99 -2.35 -4.68
CA TYR A 230 13.00 -1.64 -3.41
C TYR A 230 11.56 -1.48 -2.94
N LEU A 231 11.26 -2.03 -1.75
CA LEU A 231 9.96 -1.98 -1.11
C LEU A 231 10.06 -1.08 0.13
N ALA A 232 9.55 0.15 0.03
CA ALA A 232 9.45 1.04 1.18
C ALA A 232 8.09 0.86 1.88
N ASN A 233 8.07 1.03 3.21
CA ASN A 233 6.89 0.86 4.06
C ASN A 233 6.25 -0.55 4.00
N PHE A 234 7.01 -1.55 3.58
CA PHE A 234 6.58 -2.94 3.58
C PHE A 234 7.08 -3.64 4.84
N LYS A 235 6.17 -3.99 5.75
CA LYS A 235 6.51 -4.72 6.97
C LYS A 235 6.70 -6.20 6.66
N ASN A 236 7.83 -6.74 7.05
CA ASN A 236 8.19 -8.14 6.87
C ASN A 236 9.09 -8.64 8.01
N PRO A 237 9.32 -9.96 8.16
CA PRO A 237 10.16 -10.51 9.23
C PRO A 237 11.60 -9.99 9.26
N TYR A 238 12.16 -9.63 8.10
CA TYR A 238 13.54 -9.14 7.98
C TYR A 238 13.69 -7.63 8.25
N SER A 239 12.60 -6.87 8.27
CA SER A 239 12.65 -5.42 8.28
C SER A 239 11.86 -4.75 9.40
N TYR A 240 11.87 -5.34 10.59
CA TYR A 240 11.03 -4.86 11.70
C TYR A 240 11.25 -3.37 12.04
N ASN A 241 12.46 -2.86 11.86
CA ASN A 241 12.84 -1.46 12.11
C ASN A 241 13.43 -0.76 10.87
N SER A 242 13.15 -1.23 9.66
CA SER A 242 13.72 -0.65 8.45
C SER A 242 12.73 0.25 7.70
N GLU A 243 13.26 1.26 7.00
CA GLU A 243 12.50 2.10 6.08
C GLU A 243 12.05 1.34 4.85
N GLY A 244 12.82 0.32 4.46
CA GLY A 244 12.56 -0.49 3.31
C GLY A 244 13.53 -1.65 3.15
N ILE A 245 13.26 -2.48 2.18
CA ILE A 245 14.00 -3.68 1.86
C ILE A 245 14.25 -3.77 0.37
N TYR A 246 15.47 -4.12 -0.01
CA TYR A 246 15.79 -4.55 -1.36
C TYR A 246 15.56 -6.04 -1.49
N VAL A 247 14.75 -6.44 -2.46
CA VAL A 247 14.38 -7.84 -2.69
C VAL A 247 14.83 -8.25 -4.07
N ASP A 248 15.56 -9.33 -4.14
CA ASP A 248 16.03 -9.92 -5.40
C ASP A 248 14.85 -10.35 -6.26
N LYS A 249 14.94 -10.05 -7.55
CA LYS A 249 13.82 -10.24 -8.47
C LYS A 249 13.64 -11.70 -8.90
N GLU A 250 14.69 -12.49 -8.80
CA GLU A 250 14.69 -13.90 -9.23
C GLU A 250 14.34 -14.85 -8.10
N THR A 251 14.91 -14.60 -6.93
CA THR A 251 14.74 -15.47 -5.76
C THR A 251 13.62 -15.05 -4.84
N GLY A 252 13.21 -13.76 -4.88
CA GLY A 252 12.26 -13.19 -3.94
C GLY A 252 12.83 -12.95 -2.54
N PHE A 253 14.15 -13.13 -2.34
CA PHE A 253 14.83 -12.98 -1.04
C PHE A 253 15.42 -11.58 -0.85
N PRO A 254 15.61 -11.16 0.42
CA PRO A 254 16.22 -9.87 0.71
C PRO A 254 17.69 -9.83 0.26
N LEU A 255 18.09 -8.67 -0.26
CA LEU A 255 19.49 -8.33 -0.53
C LEU A 255 20.01 -7.37 0.53
N SER A 256 19.17 -6.45 1.00
CA SER A 256 19.54 -5.49 2.03
C SER A 256 18.31 -4.85 2.66
N THR A 257 18.42 -4.46 3.92
CA THR A 257 17.45 -3.63 4.63
C THR A 257 18.07 -2.29 5.00
N ILE A 258 17.31 -1.20 4.87
CA ILE A 258 17.73 0.16 5.22
C ILE A 258 17.08 0.55 6.56
N ALA A 259 17.90 0.98 7.52
CA ALA A 259 17.41 1.48 8.81
C ALA A 259 16.79 2.87 8.72
N TYR A 260 15.86 3.14 9.64
CA TYR A 260 15.55 4.50 10.02
C TYR A 260 16.78 5.09 10.73
N GLU A 261 17.27 6.23 10.28
CA GLU A 261 18.20 7.02 11.09
C GLU A 261 17.55 7.31 12.45
N TYR A 262 18.05 6.68 13.50
CA TYR A 262 17.71 7.07 14.86
C TYR A 262 18.43 8.37 15.14
N LYS A 263 17.78 9.51 14.86
CA LYS A 263 18.27 10.82 15.28
C LYS A 263 18.26 10.88 16.81
N LYS A 264 19.36 10.50 17.42
CA LYS A 264 19.66 10.90 18.78
C LYS A 264 19.90 12.40 18.75
N SER A 265 19.01 13.15 19.35
CA SER A 265 18.81 14.60 19.21
C SER A 265 19.94 15.50 19.66
N ASN A 266 21.14 15.06 19.98
CA ASN A 266 22.16 15.93 20.57
C ASN A 266 23.60 15.78 20.09
N GLU A 267 23.90 14.92 19.11
CA GLU A 267 25.27 14.88 18.53
C GLU A 267 25.21 14.64 17.02
N ILE A 268 25.08 15.72 16.30
CA ILE A 268 25.27 15.71 14.84
C ILE A 268 26.76 15.95 14.61
N SER A 269 27.53 14.90 14.42
CA SER A 269 28.78 15.03 13.69
C SER A 269 28.49 14.86 12.21
N ASP A 270 28.85 15.86 11.41
CA ASP A 270 28.62 15.94 9.94
C ASP A 270 29.36 14.87 9.11
N ASN A 271 29.97 13.88 9.74
CA ASN A 271 30.85 12.88 9.12
C ASN A 271 30.27 11.45 9.07
N PHE A 272 29.00 11.24 9.45
CA PHE A 272 28.39 9.91 9.28
C PHE A 272 27.78 9.78 7.87
N PRO A 273 28.04 8.67 7.16
CA PRO A 273 27.38 8.39 5.89
C PRO A 273 25.86 8.27 6.10
N LYS A 274 25.14 9.02 5.31
CA LYS A 274 23.70 9.27 5.42
C LYS A 274 22.79 8.07 5.10
N ARG A 275 23.10 6.86 5.30
CA ARG A 275 22.27 5.63 5.19
C ARG A 275 23.17 4.43 5.06
N GLU A 276 23.54 3.82 6.16
CA GLU A 276 24.14 2.50 6.12
C GLU A 276 23.08 1.42 6.10
N PRO A 277 23.23 0.33 5.31
CA PRO A 277 22.36 -0.81 5.40
C PRO A 277 22.46 -1.42 6.80
N LEU A 278 21.33 -1.69 7.46
CA LEU A 278 21.30 -2.40 8.75
C LEU A 278 21.73 -3.85 8.59
N HIS A 279 21.28 -4.47 7.51
CA HIS A 279 21.57 -5.84 7.16
C HIS A 279 21.79 -5.93 5.65
N GLU A 280 22.79 -6.72 5.28
CA GLU A 280 23.01 -7.18 3.93
C GLU A 280 22.91 -8.70 3.89
N TYR A 281 22.37 -9.23 2.81
CA TYR A 281 22.16 -10.65 2.61
C TYR A 281 22.73 -11.07 1.26
N VAL A 282 23.41 -12.19 1.25
CA VAL A 282 23.84 -12.87 0.03
C VAL A 282 23.28 -14.28 0.09
N LEU A 283 22.55 -14.71 -0.93
CA LEU A 283 21.99 -16.05 -1.04
C LEU A 283 22.48 -16.69 -2.33
N GLU A 284 23.18 -17.79 -2.19
CA GLU A 284 23.67 -18.62 -3.29
C GLU A 284 22.98 -19.98 -3.24
N LEU A 285 22.32 -20.38 -4.33
CA LEU A 285 21.61 -21.64 -4.44
C LEU A 285 22.46 -22.66 -5.17
N ASN A 286 22.42 -23.94 -4.70
CA ASN A 286 23.10 -25.07 -5.31
C ASN A 286 24.63 -24.93 -5.39
N THR A 287 25.24 -24.19 -4.48
CA THR A 287 26.70 -23.98 -4.44
C THR A 287 27.40 -24.78 -3.38
N VAL A 288 26.67 -25.26 -2.36
CA VAL A 288 27.24 -25.95 -1.21
C VAL A 288 27.61 -27.42 -1.55
N LYS A 289 28.77 -27.82 -1.10
CA LYS A 289 29.35 -29.16 -1.33
C LYS A 289 29.59 -29.89 0.00
N GLU A 290 29.74 -31.20 -0.04
CA GLU A 290 30.08 -32.01 1.13
C GLU A 290 31.38 -31.57 1.82
N SER A 291 32.35 -31.07 1.04
CA SER A 291 33.62 -30.53 1.58
C SER A 291 33.44 -29.34 2.53
N ASP A 292 32.33 -28.61 2.40
CA ASP A 292 32.04 -27.40 3.22
C ASP A 292 31.66 -27.79 4.67
N PHE A 293 31.35 -29.07 4.89
CA PHE A 293 31.01 -29.66 6.18
C PHE A 293 32.14 -30.40 6.84
N SER A 294 33.38 -30.29 6.34
CA SER A 294 34.53 -30.91 7.00
C SER A 294 34.64 -30.40 8.44
N GLU A 295 34.49 -31.32 9.42
CA GLU A 295 34.67 -31.00 10.82
C GLU A 295 36.18 -30.76 11.07
N PRO A 296 36.58 -29.72 11.80
CA PRO A 296 37.94 -29.63 12.26
C PRO A 296 38.25 -30.82 13.21
N ASN A 297 39.44 -31.41 13.10
CA ASN A 297 39.86 -32.44 14.02
C ASN A 297 39.91 -31.90 15.45
N ILE A 298 38.91 -32.27 16.24
CA ILE A 298 38.85 -32.00 17.68
C ILE A 298 39.55 -33.18 18.34
N ASN A 299 40.83 -33.01 18.70
CA ASN A 299 41.57 -33.98 19.49
C ASN A 299 41.14 -33.91 20.96
#